data_fb26866c26c2b188e416c9f8760c12ec
#
_entry.id   fb26866c26c2b188e416c9f8760c12ec
#
_cell.length_a   1.000
_cell.length_b   1.000
_cell.length_c   1.000
_cell.angle_alpha   90.00
_cell.angle_beta   90.00
_cell.angle_gamma   90.00
#
_symmetry.space_group_name_H-M   'P 1'
#
loop_
_entity.id
_entity.type
_entity.pdbx_description
1 polymer ?
#
loop_
_entity_poly.entity_id
_entity_poly.type
_entity_poly.pdbx_seq_one_letter_code
_entity_poly.pdbx_strand_id
1 'polypeptide(L)'
;MSLKDVSWPGRTYTDLLSMTNLSQHLLTAVLLLGCPLTGMASTAPLPGDTLRACRPTTRTFRSEAVERAIADAAARITHPYLRQMFINCYPNTLDTTIDYRQLEDGDDDTFVITGDIPAMWLRDASAQVKPYLRFAREDEHLRHMLRGVVRRALRCLLIDPYANAFCQSPDSMSWAWSKDYTKMLPGVYERKYELDSQCYPLLLLCDYIDATADATVVDHLLAPALDKVLTTMEQQADGSGWRTYKFARTTHALHDTRSNYGLGHPGRPCGLIASAFRPSDDSNVLPFNIPGNMMAAHTLKRMAGLLRTTWHDEARAARCLRLAEGIERGLRKWGTVRHPEYGRIYAYEVDARGSALLMDDANVPSLLSLPYIAGIDPKDKTYVRTRRFILSEANPYFFAGRAGQGIGGPHVGMDYVWPMSTIMQALTGRDDREIAECLTRLMRTDAGTMFMHEAYHKDDDRKFTRHWFAWANTLFGELILHLLDEGKDDLINSLPEK
;
A
#
# COMPACT_ATOMS: atom_id res chain seq x y z
N MET A 1 -23.36 -45.76 -12.72
CA MET A 1 -22.15 -45.99 -13.51
C MET A 1 -20.95 -45.75 -12.58
N SER A 2 -20.23 -46.81 -12.24
CA SER A 2 -19.19 -46.81 -11.19
C SER A 2 -17.88 -46.29 -11.72
N LEU A 3 -17.19 -45.43 -10.90
CA LEU A 3 -15.89 -44.79 -11.18
C LEU A 3 -14.68 -45.79 -11.09
N LYS A 4 -14.77 -46.94 -11.70
CA LYS A 4 -13.70 -47.99 -11.60
C LYS A 4 -12.98 -48.33 -12.90
N ASP A 5 -13.21 -47.65 -14.01
CA ASP A 5 -12.53 -47.98 -15.27
C ASP A 5 -11.92 -46.74 -15.96
N VAL A 6 -10.82 -46.24 -15.37
CA VAL A 6 -9.82 -45.41 -16.10
C VAL A 6 -8.43 -45.98 -15.75
N SER A 7 -7.97 -46.89 -16.60
CA SER A 7 -6.59 -47.40 -16.54
C SER A 7 -5.64 -46.45 -17.25
N TRP A 8 -4.61 -45.97 -16.55
CA TRP A 8 -3.44 -45.29 -17.13
C TRP A 8 -2.32 -46.33 -17.32
N PRO A 9 -1.63 -46.42 -18.43
CA PRO A 9 -0.56 -47.38 -18.63
C PRO A 9 0.72 -46.95 -17.90
N GLY A 10 1.14 -47.79 -16.97
CA GLY A 10 2.53 -48.07 -16.66
C GLY A 10 3.25 -47.24 -15.61
N ARG A 11 2.72 -47.08 -14.38
CA ARG A 11 3.55 -46.90 -13.16
C ARG A 11 2.76 -47.27 -11.91
N THR A 12 3.34 -48.08 -11.03
CA THR A 12 2.72 -48.51 -9.77
C THR A 12 2.99 -47.51 -8.65
N TYR A 13 2.13 -47.51 -7.64
CA TYR A 13 2.17 -46.60 -6.47
C TYR A 13 3.48 -46.65 -5.67
N THR A 14 4.28 -47.71 -5.84
CA THR A 14 5.62 -47.90 -5.21
C THR A 14 6.70 -47.03 -5.86
N ASP A 15 6.55 -46.61 -7.12
CA ASP A 15 7.57 -45.80 -7.81
C ASP A 15 7.50 -44.29 -7.41
N LEU A 16 6.36 -43.84 -6.87
CA LEU A 16 6.18 -42.46 -6.38
C LEU A 16 6.79 -42.25 -4.99
N LEU A 17 6.90 -43.30 -4.17
CA LEU A 17 7.50 -43.19 -2.83
C LEU A 17 9.04 -43.20 -2.83
N SER A 18 9.66 -43.67 -3.92
CA SER A 18 11.12 -43.67 -4.04
C SER A 18 11.69 -42.32 -4.51
N MET A 19 10.87 -41.46 -5.14
CA MET A 19 11.30 -40.10 -5.60
C MET A 19 11.22 -39.04 -4.50
N THR A 20 10.40 -39.26 -3.46
CA THR A 20 10.29 -38.31 -2.34
C THR A 20 11.46 -38.41 -1.36
N ASN A 21 12.16 -39.54 -1.29
CA ASN A 21 13.32 -39.68 -0.44
C ASN A 21 14.63 -39.17 -1.04
N LEU A 22 14.73 -39.00 -2.37
CA LEU A 22 15.92 -38.43 -3.01
C LEU A 22 15.96 -36.90 -2.92
N SER A 23 14.82 -36.25 -2.86
CA SER A 23 14.74 -34.78 -2.74
C SER A 23 15.08 -34.26 -1.35
N GLN A 24 14.86 -35.05 -0.29
CA GLN A 24 15.22 -34.65 1.07
C GLN A 24 16.73 -34.73 1.36
N HIS A 25 17.45 -35.64 0.71
CA HIS A 25 18.92 -35.75 0.88
C HIS A 25 19.71 -34.73 0.04
N LEU A 26 19.15 -34.19 -1.03
CA LEU A 26 19.79 -33.12 -1.80
C LEU A 26 19.60 -31.73 -1.18
N LEU A 27 18.54 -31.49 -0.40
CA LEU A 27 18.37 -30.23 0.34
C LEU A 27 19.31 -30.10 1.55
N THR A 28 19.75 -31.22 2.13
CA THR A 28 20.66 -31.21 3.30
C THR A 28 22.12 -31.02 2.91
N ALA A 29 22.51 -31.31 1.67
CA ALA A 29 23.91 -31.22 1.20
C ALA A 29 24.26 -29.83 0.62
N VAL A 30 23.29 -28.97 0.27
CA VAL A 30 23.53 -27.61 -0.24
C VAL A 30 23.65 -26.58 0.88
N LEU A 31 23.29 -26.93 2.12
CA LEU A 31 23.36 -26.05 3.29
C LEU A 31 24.73 -26.03 4.00
N LEU A 32 25.78 -26.71 3.46
CA LEU A 32 27.10 -26.80 4.10
C LEU A 32 28.25 -26.23 3.28
N LEU A 33 27.99 -25.55 2.16
CA LEU A 33 29.02 -24.76 1.47
C LEU A 33 28.76 -23.28 1.72
N GLY A 34 29.44 -22.77 2.73
CA GLY A 34 29.32 -21.40 3.23
C GLY A 34 29.57 -20.33 2.18
N CYS A 35 28.56 -19.58 1.84
CA CYS A 35 28.68 -18.15 1.66
C CYS A 35 28.54 -17.50 3.04
N PRO A 36 29.40 -16.59 3.45
CA PRO A 36 29.14 -15.79 4.63
C PRO A 36 27.96 -14.86 4.27
N LEU A 37 26.76 -15.27 4.61
CA LEU A 37 25.71 -14.34 4.95
C LEU A 37 26.28 -13.51 6.11
N THR A 38 26.86 -12.36 5.81
CA THR A 38 26.99 -11.32 6.79
C THR A 38 25.55 -10.98 7.21
N GLY A 39 25.09 -11.75 8.17
CA GLY A 39 23.88 -11.48 8.87
C GLY A 39 24.00 -10.07 9.41
N MET A 40 23.16 -9.16 8.93
CA MET A 40 22.76 -8.04 9.76
C MET A 40 22.02 -8.67 10.95
N ALA A 41 22.78 -9.02 11.99
CA ALA A 41 22.23 -9.37 13.27
C ALA A 41 21.39 -8.15 13.68
N SER A 42 20.07 -8.32 13.70
CA SER A 42 19.18 -7.43 14.42
C SER A 42 19.68 -7.46 15.87
N THR A 43 20.52 -6.52 16.24
CA THR A 43 20.85 -6.28 17.64
C THR A 43 19.62 -5.59 18.23
N ALA A 44 18.68 -6.40 18.71
CA ALA A 44 17.69 -5.88 19.66
C ALA A 44 18.48 -5.18 20.78
N PRO A 45 18.13 -3.94 21.17
CA PRO A 45 18.79 -3.26 22.26
C PRO A 45 18.73 -4.16 23.50
N LEU A 46 19.88 -4.48 24.06
CA LEU A 46 19.94 -5.18 25.34
C LEU A 46 19.34 -4.29 26.43
N PRO A 47 18.68 -4.84 27.46
CA PRO A 47 18.23 -4.06 28.60
C PRO A 47 19.41 -3.32 29.22
N GLY A 48 19.38 -1.98 29.16
CA GLY A 48 20.47 -1.12 29.58
C GLY A 48 21.26 -0.45 28.44
N ASP A 49 21.06 -0.81 27.18
CA ASP A 49 21.61 -0.05 26.06
C ASP A 49 20.72 1.19 25.85
N THR A 50 21.23 2.34 26.25
CA THR A 50 20.61 3.63 25.95
C THR A 50 20.38 3.73 24.45
N LEU A 51 19.15 4.08 24.09
CA LEU A 51 18.64 4.34 22.75
C LEU A 51 19.74 4.65 21.71
N ARG A 52 20.09 3.66 20.88
CA ARG A 52 21.07 3.82 19.80
C ARG A 52 20.34 4.14 18.51
N ALA A 53 20.96 4.97 17.67
CA ALA A 53 20.48 5.16 16.31
C ALA A 53 20.59 3.82 15.55
N CYS A 54 19.46 3.29 15.08
CA CYS A 54 19.43 2.04 14.32
C CYS A 54 19.44 2.25 12.80
N ARG A 55 19.63 3.49 12.34
CA ARG A 55 19.77 3.80 10.92
C ARG A 55 21.01 3.12 10.33
N PRO A 56 20.96 2.64 9.07
CA PRO A 56 22.09 1.99 8.44
C PRO A 56 23.27 2.99 8.27
N THR A 57 24.49 2.49 8.36
CA THR A 57 25.71 3.28 8.11
C THR A 57 25.86 3.63 6.62
N THR A 58 25.45 2.72 5.74
CA THR A 58 25.38 2.94 4.29
C THR A 58 23.94 3.19 3.91
N ARG A 59 23.67 4.31 3.28
CA ARG A 59 22.32 4.73 2.89
C ARG A 59 22.20 4.75 1.38
N THR A 60 21.01 4.37 0.88
CA THR A 60 20.74 4.35 -0.57
C THR A 60 20.55 5.74 -1.14
N PHE A 61 19.96 6.66 -0.34
CA PHE A 61 19.79 8.06 -0.71
C PHE A 61 19.91 8.97 0.53
N ARG A 62 20.37 10.20 0.33
CA ARG A 62 20.48 11.21 1.38
C ARG A 62 20.00 12.56 0.88
N SER A 63 19.14 13.23 1.66
CA SER A 63 18.68 14.59 1.46
C SER A 63 19.08 15.45 2.64
N GLU A 64 19.79 16.54 2.38
CA GLU A 64 20.21 17.46 3.45
C GLU A 64 19.00 18.19 4.07
N ALA A 65 17.96 18.47 3.29
CA ALA A 65 16.73 19.09 3.80
C ALA A 65 15.99 18.14 4.75
N VAL A 66 15.89 16.86 4.40
CA VAL A 66 15.26 15.85 5.26
C VAL A 66 16.08 15.63 6.52
N GLU A 67 17.42 15.59 6.45
CA GLU A 67 18.29 15.48 7.64
C GLU A 67 18.10 16.66 8.60
N ARG A 68 18.02 17.90 8.08
CA ARG A 68 17.70 19.08 8.92
C ARG A 68 16.33 18.94 9.57
N ALA A 69 15.31 18.56 8.82
CA ALA A 69 13.95 18.38 9.36
C ALA A 69 13.89 17.28 10.45
N ILE A 70 14.68 16.22 10.30
CA ILE A 70 14.80 15.18 11.34
C ILE A 70 15.43 15.76 12.60
N ALA A 71 16.52 16.54 12.46
CA ALA A 71 17.20 17.16 13.60
C ALA A 71 16.28 18.15 14.33
N ASP A 72 15.58 19.00 13.58
CA ASP A 72 14.65 20.00 14.13
C ASP A 72 13.46 19.33 14.86
N ALA A 73 12.85 18.33 14.26
CA ALA A 73 11.79 17.58 14.90
C ALA A 73 12.27 16.83 16.15
N ALA A 74 13.43 16.16 16.07
CA ALA A 74 14.03 15.44 17.19
C ALA A 74 14.36 16.36 18.37
N ALA A 75 14.72 17.64 18.12
CA ALA A 75 14.97 18.63 19.18
C ALA A 75 13.67 19.02 19.92
N ARG A 76 12.51 18.95 19.27
CA ARG A 76 11.19 19.21 19.86
C ARG A 76 10.61 18.01 20.62
N ILE A 77 11.02 16.78 20.29
CA ILE A 77 10.54 15.55 20.90
C ILE A 77 11.41 15.26 22.13
N THR A 78 10.91 15.54 23.34
CA THR A 78 11.63 15.27 24.59
C THR A 78 11.46 13.83 25.08
N HIS A 79 10.40 13.13 24.66
CA HIS A 79 10.17 11.70 24.96
C HIS A 79 11.25 10.83 24.26
N PRO A 80 12.20 10.22 25.01
CA PRO A 80 13.42 9.68 24.40
C PRO A 80 13.13 8.49 23.47
N TYR A 81 12.21 7.61 23.82
CA TYR A 81 11.85 6.46 23.01
C TYR A 81 11.18 6.88 21.68
N LEU A 82 10.19 7.76 21.74
CA LEU A 82 9.49 8.25 20.56
C LEU A 82 10.42 9.02 19.61
N ARG A 83 11.32 9.85 20.19
CA ARG A 83 12.35 10.55 19.42
C ARG A 83 13.22 9.59 18.62
N GLN A 84 13.68 8.50 19.25
CA GLN A 84 14.53 7.53 18.56
C GLN A 84 13.73 6.76 17.49
N MET A 85 12.48 6.35 17.78
CA MET A 85 11.60 5.75 16.76
C MET A 85 11.40 6.67 15.55
N PHE A 86 11.16 7.96 15.78
CA PHE A 86 11.01 8.92 14.69
C PHE A 86 12.30 9.03 13.85
N ILE A 87 13.47 9.14 14.50
CA ILE A 87 14.78 9.19 13.82
C ILE A 87 15.01 7.94 12.95
N ASN A 88 14.57 6.77 13.41
CA ASN A 88 14.71 5.52 12.68
C ASN A 88 13.69 5.39 11.53
N CYS A 89 12.42 5.68 11.82
CA CYS A 89 11.32 5.37 10.93
C CYS A 89 11.18 6.38 9.79
N TYR A 90 11.24 7.70 10.09
CA TYR A 90 10.98 8.71 9.08
C TYR A 90 11.89 8.60 7.85
N PRO A 91 13.22 8.47 7.98
CA PRO A 91 14.10 8.36 6.83
C PRO A 91 14.22 6.96 6.23
N ASN A 92 13.50 5.95 6.75
CA ASN A 92 13.71 4.55 6.39
C ASN A 92 13.63 4.30 4.88
N THR A 93 12.67 4.91 4.18
CA THR A 93 12.56 4.82 2.72
C THR A 93 13.80 5.37 2.02
N LEU A 94 14.27 6.56 2.37
CA LEU A 94 15.46 7.17 1.76
C LEU A 94 16.72 6.38 2.08
N ASP A 95 16.83 5.92 3.33
CA ASP A 95 18.02 5.21 3.80
C ASP A 95 18.19 3.82 3.13
N THR A 96 17.09 3.17 2.69
CA THR A 96 17.15 1.72 2.45
C THR A 96 16.51 1.23 1.15
N THR A 97 15.61 2.02 0.50
CA THR A 97 14.78 1.48 -0.59
C THR A 97 14.98 2.18 -1.94
N ILE A 98 15.75 3.25 -2.00
CA ILE A 98 15.87 4.09 -3.18
C ILE A 98 17.02 3.60 -4.07
N ASP A 99 16.74 3.36 -5.34
CA ASP A 99 17.74 3.26 -6.41
C ASP A 99 17.49 4.39 -7.41
N TYR A 100 18.13 5.55 -7.16
CA TYR A 100 18.04 6.72 -8.02
C TYR A 100 19.23 6.77 -8.98
N ARG A 101 18.95 7.07 -10.24
CA ARG A 101 19.96 7.29 -11.27
C ARG A 101 19.46 8.30 -12.30
N GLN A 102 20.38 9.02 -12.90
CA GLN A 102 20.15 9.77 -14.10
C GLN A 102 20.46 8.89 -15.31
N LEU A 103 19.55 8.82 -16.27
CA LEU A 103 19.69 8.05 -17.51
C LEU A 103 20.64 8.77 -18.47
N GLU A 104 21.09 8.07 -19.54
CA GLU A 104 22.01 8.62 -20.54
C GLU A 104 21.47 9.85 -21.28
N ASP A 105 20.15 9.96 -21.43
CA ASP A 105 19.45 11.10 -22.00
C ASP A 105 19.28 12.28 -21.03
N GLY A 106 19.80 12.15 -19.82
CA GLY A 106 19.67 13.14 -18.74
C GLY A 106 18.39 13.06 -17.96
N ASP A 107 17.52 12.05 -18.22
CA ASP A 107 16.27 11.87 -17.52
C ASP A 107 16.45 11.21 -16.15
N ASP A 108 15.55 11.54 -15.23
CA ASP A 108 15.55 10.96 -13.88
C ASP A 108 14.80 9.61 -13.87
N ASP A 109 15.36 8.63 -13.16
CA ASP A 109 14.75 7.34 -12.94
C ASP A 109 15.00 6.89 -11.51
N THR A 110 13.93 6.57 -10.79
CA THR A 110 14.01 6.10 -9.41
C THR A 110 13.17 4.86 -9.22
N PHE A 111 13.82 3.77 -8.87
CA PHE A 111 13.18 2.52 -8.49
C PHE A 111 13.09 2.47 -6.95
N VAL A 112 11.91 2.18 -6.43
CA VAL A 112 11.64 2.15 -4.98
C VAL A 112 11.10 0.78 -4.62
N ILE A 113 11.84 0.03 -3.80
CA ILE A 113 11.37 -1.27 -3.28
C ILE A 113 10.51 -1.08 -2.02
N THR A 114 9.71 -2.09 -1.67
CA THR A 114 8.82 -2.02 -0.49
C THR A 114 9.55 -2.25 0.84
N GLY A 115 10.82 -2.67 0.79
CA GLY A 115 11.62 -3.13 1.91
C GLY A 115 12.27 -4.47 1.55
N ASP A 116 11.88 -5.53 2.24
CA ASP A 116 12.42 -6.89 2.07
C ASP A 116 12.03 -7.59 0.75
N ILE A 117 11.19 -6.98 -0.09
CA ILE A 117 10.84 -7.51 -1.41
C ILE A 117 11.45 -6.63 -2.49
N PRO A 118 12.29 -7.18 -3.41
CA PRO A 118 13.04 -6.42 -4.40
C PRO A 118 12.18 -6.07 -5.62
N ALA A 119 11.00 -5.49 -5.41
CA ALA A 119 10.09 -5.06 -6.45
C ALA A 119 9.41 -3.74 -6.08
N MET A 120 8.96 -3.01 -7.09
CA MET A 120 8.30 -1.71 -6.93
C MET A 120 6.78 -1.90 -7.08
N TRP A 121 6.05 -1.91 -5.96
CA TRP A 121 4.61 -1.69 -5.96
C TRP A 121 4.31 -0.23 -6.23
N LEU A 122 3.38 0.06 -7.14
CA LEU A 122 3.03 1.45 -7.49
C LEU A 122 2.41 2.20 -6.31
N ARG A 123 1.60 1.54 -5.52
CA ARG A 123 1.01 2.05 -4.27
C ARG A 123 2.11 2.39 -3.27
N ASP A 124 2.91 1.39 -2.89
CA ASP A 124 3.95 1.52 -1.85
C ASP A 124 4.96 2.60 -2.23
N ALA A 125 5.53 2.52 -3.42
CA ALA A 125 6.53 3.48 -3.90
C ALA A 125 6.03 4.93 -3.86
N SER A 126 4.77 5.16 -4.26
CA SER A 126 4.16 6.48 -4.22
C SER A 126 3.91 6.97 -2.79
N ALA A 127 3.38 6.08 -1.93
CA ALA A 127 3.08 6.42 -0.54
C ALA A 127 4.35 6.64 0.29
N GLN A 128 5.39 5.83 0.07
CA GLN A 128 6.66 5.93 0.81
C GLN A 128 7.39 7.25 0.57
N VAL A 129 7.29 7.83 -0.63
CA VAL A 129 8.02 9.07 -0.96
C VAL A 129 7.21 10.33 -0.74
N LYS A 130 5.87 10.23 -0.67
CA LYS A 130 4.96 11.37 -0.50
C LYS A 130 5.37 12.31 0.65
N PRO A 131 5.73 11.84 1.87
CA PRO A 131 6.06 12.71 2.98
C PRO A 131 7.30 13.61 2.75
N TYR A 132 8.14 13.29 1.79
CA TYR A 132 9.33 14.08 1.46
C TYR A 132 9.08 15.18 0.44
N LEU A 133 7.92 15.20 -0.25
CA LEU A 133 7.58 16.22 -1.23
C LEU A 133 7.64 17.64 -0.65
N ARG A 134 7.35 17.80 0.63
CA ARG A 134 7.41 19.10 1.33
C ARG A 134 8.78 19.78 1.28
N PHE A 135 9.86 19.00 1.06
CA PHE A 135 11.24 19.50 0.99
C PHE A 135 11.77 19.64 -0.45
N ALA A 136 10.99 19.25 -1.47
CA ALA A 136 11.45 19.18 -2.85
C ALA A 136 11.81 20.55 -3.47
N ARG A 137 11.32 21.67 -2.92
CA ARG A 137 11.68 23.02 -3.39
C ARG A 137 13.05 23.46 -2.91
N GLU A 138 13.47 23.03 -1.74
CA GLU A 138 14.70 23.47 -1.09
C GLU A 138 15.88 22.48 -1.27
N ASP A 139 15.61 21.28 -1.78
CA ASP A 139 16.62 20.27 -2.05
C ASP A 139 16.47 19.74 -3.48
N GLU A 140 17.37 20.20 -4.35
CA GLU A 140 17.35 19.84 -5.77
C GLU A 140 17.62 18.35 -6.00
N HIS A 141 18.54 17.77 -5.23
CA HIS A 141 18.86 16.34 -5.33
C HIS A 141 17.63 15.48 -4.96
N LEU A 142 16.92 15.85 -3.90
CA LEU A 142 15.67 15.22 -3.52
C LEU A 142 14.60 15.41 -4.60
N ARG A 143 14.48 16.59 -5.18
CA ARG A 143 13.51 16.87 -6.25
C ARG A 143 13.76 15.98 -7.47
N HIS A 144 15.00 15.79 -7.89
CA HIS A 144 15.37 14.87 -8.98
C HIS A 144 15.00 13.43 -8.67
N MET A 145 15.30 12.96 -7.46
CA MET A 145 14.89 11.62 -7.03
C MET A 145 13.37 11.45 -7.08
N LEU A 146 12.60 12.38 -6.53
CA LEU A 146 11.13 12.35 -6.54
C LEU A 146 10.55 12.43 -7.96
N ARG A 147 11.14 13.27 -8.83
CA ARG A 147 10.84 13.31 -10.26
C ARG A 147 11.04 11.95 -10.92
N GLY A 148 12.13 11.28 -10.59
CA GLY A 148 12.45 9.94 -11.05
C GLY A 148 11.38 8.90 -10.66
N VAL A 149 10.81 8.97 -9.44
CA VAL A 149 9.71 8.09 -9.00
C VAL A 149 8.46 8.30 -9.85
N VAL A 150 8.06 9.57 -10.06
CA VAL A 150 6.89 9.89 -10.89
C VAL A 150 7.06 9.34 -12.31
N ARG A 151 8.23 9.58 -12.93
CA ARG A 151 8.53 9.13 -14.29
C ARG A 151 8.57 7.61 -14.39
N ARG A 152 9.21 6.93 -13.44
CA ARG A 152 9.24 5.47 -13.37
C ARG A 152 7.82 4.89 -13.25
N ALA A 153 6.99 5.44 -12.39
CA ALA A 153 5.62 4.97 -12.23
C ALA A 153 4.78 5.12 -13.52
N LEU A 154 4.94 6.22 -14.26
CA LEU A 154 4.30 6.39 -15.57
C LEU A 154 4.81 5.38 -16.61
N ARG A 155 6.12 5.07 -16.63
CA ARG A 155 6.69 4.00 -17.48
C ARG A 155 6.11 2.63 -17.12
N CYS A 156 5.93 2.34 -15.84
CA CYS A 156 5.28 1.11 -15.37
C CYS A 156 3.83 1.00 -15.87
N LEU A 157 3.04 2.07 -15.77
CA LEU A 157 1.67 2.12 -16.31
C LEU A 157 1.63 1.94 -17.85
N LEU A 158 2.67 2.40 -18.55
CA LEU A 158 2.84 2.16 -20.00
C LEU A 158 3.16 0.70 -20.31
N ILE A 159 3.83 -0.03 -19.44
CA ILE A 159 4.04 -1.48 -19.60
C ILE A 159 2.70 -2.18 -19.46
N ASP A 160 2.07 -2.12 -18.28
CA ASP A 160 0.79 -2.80 -18.03
C ASP A 160 -0.02 -2.08 -16.95
N PRO A 161 -1.16 -1.43 -17.26
CA PRO A 161 -2.02 -0.80 -16.28
C PRO A 161 -2.79 -1.78 -15.38
N TYR A 162 -2.72 -3.09 -15.65
CA TYR A 162 -3.30 -4.14 -14.81
C TYR A 162 -2.30 -4.72 -13.81
N ALA A 163 -1.04 -4.28 -13.82
CA ALA A 163 -0.03 -4.75 -12.87
C ALA A 163 0.07 -3.82 -11.67
N ASN A 164 0.27 -4.41 -10.48
CA ASN A 164 0.49 -3.69 -9.22
C ASN A 164 1.99 -3.54 -8.91
N ALA A 165 2.84 -4.49 -9.34
CA ALA A 165 4.26 -4.48 -9.02
C ALA A 165 5.15 -4.73 -10.24
N PHE A 166 6.34 -4.11 -10.24
CA PHE A 166 7.27 -4.11 -11.36
C PHE A 166 8.69 -4.49 -10.94
N CYS A 167 9.44 -5.10 -11.88
CA CYS A 167 10.85 -5.39 -11.73
C CYS A 167 11.69 -4.13 -11.96
N GLN A 168 12.93 -4.15 -11.48
CA GLN A 168 13.88 -3.06 -11.70
C GLN A 168 14.24 -2.90 -13.18
N SER A 169 14.53 -4.01 -13.87
CA SER A 169 14.74 -4.02 -15.31
C SER A 169 13.45 -4.34 -16.07
N PRO A 170 13.14 -3.61 -17.17
CA PRO A 170 11.95 -3.89 -17.97
C PRO A 170 12.01 -5.24 -18.70
N ASP A 171 13.18 -5.85 -18.82
CA ASP A 171 13.38 -7.16 -19.47
C ASP A 171 13.35 -8.33 -18.48
N SER A 172 13.26 -8.03 -17.15
CA SER A 172 13.25 -9.05 -16.13
C SER A 172 11.92 -9.81 -16.09
N MET A 173 12.00 -11.08 -15.71
CA MET A 173 10.85 -11.94 -15.44
C MET A 173 10.82 -12.29 -13.94
N SER A 174 9.68 -12.10 -13.28
CA SER A 174 9.53 -12.43 -11.88
C SER A 174 9.28 -13.93 -11.66
N TRP A 175 9.45 -14.38 -10.41
CA TRP A 175 9.09 -15.73 -9.99
C TRP A 175 7.58 -16.05 -10.14
N ALA A 176 6.73 -15.03 -10.09
CA ALA A 176 5.28 -15.16 -10.24
C ALA A 176 4.87 -15.66 -11.64
N TRP A 177 5.71 -15.51 -12.64
CA TRP A 177 5.45 -16.00 -14.00
C TRP A 177 5.11 -17.49 -14.07
N SER A 178 5.71 -18.30 -13.21
CA SER A 178 5.48 -19.75 -13.16
C SER A 178 4.26 -20.16 -12.33
N LYS A 179 3.66 -19.23 -11.57
CA LYS A 179 2.58 -19.51 -10.62
C LYS A 179 1.25 -18.86 -10.99
N ASP A 180 1.29 -17.79 -11.77
CA ASP A 180 0.13 -16.97 -12.05
C ASP A 180 -0.47 -17.26 -13.43
N TYR A 181 -1.76 -17.58 -13.46
CA TYR A 181 -2.55 -17.70 -14.67
C TYR A 181 -3.11 -16.32 -15.06
N THR A 182 -2.25 -15.47 -15.60
CA THR A 182 -2.57 -14.15 -16.11
C THR A 182 -1.65 -13.84 -17.31
N LYS A 183 -1.93 -12.77 -18.06
CA LYS A 183 -1.07 -12.37 -19.17
C LYS A 183 0.11 -11.55 -18.64
N MET A 184 1.13 -12.21 -18.13
CA MET A 184 2.36 -11.54 -17.69
C MET A 184 3.09 -10.90 -18.88
N LEU A 185 3.69 -9.72 -18.62
CA LEU A 185 4.55 -9.01 -19.58
C LEU A 185 5.96 -8.84 -18.98
N PRO A 186 7.02 -8.75 -19.82
CA PRO A 186 8.36 -8.40 -19.34
C PRO A 186 8.33 -7.11 -18.51
N GLY A 187 9.14 -7.06 -17.46
CA GLY A 187 9.16 -5.94 -16.51
C GLY A 187 8.09 -5.99 -15.41
N VAL A 188 7.04 -6.81 -15.56
CA VAL A 188 6.01 -6.99 -14.54
C VAL A 188 6.49 -8.00 -13.49
N TYR A 189 6.44 -7.62 -12.21
CA TYR A 189 6.75 -8.50 -11.08
C TYR A 189 5.51 -9.28 -10.63
N GLU A 190 4.36 -8.59 -10.48
CA GLU A 190 3.06 -9.18 -10.15
C GLU A 190 1.94 -8.45 -10.91
N ARG A 191 0.95 -9.21 -11.40
CA ARG A 191 -0.14 -8.66 -12.23
C ARG A 191 -1.49 -8.78 -11.55
N LYS A 192 -1.57 -8.33 -10.32
CA LYS A 192 -2.84 -8.15 -9.60
C LYS A 192 -3.43 -6.79 -9.95
N TYR A 193 -4.65 -6.79 -10.51
CA TYR A 193 -5.31 -5.53 -10.88
C TYR A 193 -5.96 -4.90 -9.65
N GLU A 194 -5.38 -3.81 -9.23
CA GLU A 194 -5.81 -2.96 -8.13
C GLU A 194 -6.11 -1.56 -8.66
N LEU A 195 -7.28 -1.03 -8.35
CA LEU A 195 -7.67 0.31 -8.79
C LEU A 195 -6.76 1.40 -8.21
N ASP A 196 -6.35 1.22 -6.97
CA ASP A 196 -5.46 2.16 -6.27
C ASP A 196 -4.06 2.17 -6.87
N SER A 197 -3.54 1.06 -7.39
CA SER A 197 -2.25 1.00 -8.10
C SER A 197 -2.22 1.87 -9.36
N GLN A 198 -3.38 2.18 -9.96
CA GLN A 198 -3.49 3.19 -11.02
C GLN A 198 -3.61 4.63 -10.48
N CYS A 199 -4.21 4.79 -9.31
CA CYS A 199 -4.47 6.10 -8.73
C CYS A 199 -3.24 6.69 -8.03
N TYR A 200 -2.46 5.89 -7.33
CA TYR A 200 -1.30 6.36 -6.58
C TYR A 200 -0.25 7.11 -7.40
N PRO A 201 0.18 6.63 -8.59
CA PRO A 201 1.09 7.38 -9.46
C PRO A 201 0.53 8.73 -9.91
N LEU A 202 -0.77 8.78 -10.23
CA LEU A 202 -1.42 10.02 -10.66
C LEU A 202 -1.59 11.00 -9.49
N LEU A 203 -1.87 10.49 -8.30
CA LEU A 203 -1.97 11.30 -7.09
C LEU A 203 -0.59 11.85 -6.70
N LEU A 204 0.46 11.02 -6.75
CA LEU A 204 1.83 11.46 -6.52
C LEU A 204 2.27 12.54 -7.51
N LEU A 205 1.90 12.41 -8.79
CA LEU A 205 2.14 13.44 -9.79
C LEU A 205 1.45 14.75 -9.42
N CYS A 206 0.17 14.71 -8.99
CA CYS A 206 -0.54 15.88 -8.53
C CYS A 206 0.16 16.54 -7.33
N ASP A 207 0.54 15.72 -6.33
CA ASP A 207 1.21 16.20 -5.13
C ASP A 207 2.60 16.78 -5.44
N TYR A 208 3.34 16.16 -6.38
CA TYR A 208 4.64 16.67 -6.84
C TYR A 208 4.51 18.07 -7.50
N ILE A 209 3.53 18.25 -8.39
CA ILE A 209 3.32 19.55 -9.05
C ILE A 209 2.88 20.61 -8.04
N ASP A 210 1.97 20.28 -7.13
CA ASP A 210 1.55 21.18 -6.06
C ASP A 210 2.74 21.59 -5.17
N ALA A 211 3.63 20.66 -4.88
CA ALA A 211 4.82 20.91 -4.07
C ALA A 211 5.90 21.70 -4.79
N THR A 212 6.13 21.47 -6.08
CA THR A 212 7.32 21.98 -6.81
C THR A 212 7.00 23.04 -7.85
N ALA A 213 5.78 23.08 -8.37
CA ALA A 213 5.36 23.81 -9.57
C ALA A 213 6.13 23.36 -10.85
N ASP A 214 6.78 22.19 -10.85
CA ASP A 214 7.52 21.63 -11.98
C ASP A 214 6.59 20.80 -12.89
N ALA A 215 6.02 21.43 -13.91
CA ALA A 215 5.19 20.75 -14.90
C ALA A 215 5.99 19.95 -15.94
N THR A 216 7.31 20.08 -15.97
CA THR A 216 8.20 19.38 -16.93
C THR A 216 8.44 17.93 -16.54
N VAL A 217 8.03 17.54 -15.33
CA VAL A 217 8.22 16.19 -14.77
C VAL A 217 7.70 15.07 -15.68
N VAL A 218 6.70 15.32 -16.49
CA VAL A 218 5.99 14.26 -17.26
C VAL A 218 6.14 14.33 -18.78
N ASP A 219 6.49 15.48 -19.34
CA ASP A 219 6.68 15.73 -20.78
C ASP A 219 5.87 14.77 -21.71
N HIS A 220 6.55 13.89 -22.50
CA HIS A 220 5.94 12.93 -23.42
C HIS A 220 5.33 11.68 -22.74
N LEU A 221 5.57 11.43 -21.44
CA LEU A 221 5.11 10.21 -20.75
C LEU A 221 3.64 10.29 -20.30
N LEU A 222 3.17 11.49 -19.92
CA LEU A 222 1.84 11.63 -19.31
C LEU A 222 0.72 11.20 -20.24
N ALA A 223 0.69 11.75 -21.46
CA ALA A 223 -0.44 11.56 -22.36
C ALA A 223 -0.69 10.08 -22.69
N PRO A 224 0.32 9.27 -23.11
CA PRO A 224 0.09 7.86 -23.39
C PRO A 224 -0.17 7.03 -22.15
N ALA A 225 0.45 7.33 -21.00
CA ALA A 225 0.21 6.61 -19.75
C ALA A 225 -1.23 6.86 -19.26
N LEU A 226 -1.66 8.12 -19.24
CA LEU A 226 -2.99 8.50 -18.83
C LEU A 226 -4.07 7.92 -19.75
N ASP A 227 -3.85 7.88 -21.06
CA ASP A 227 -4.77 7.25 -22.02
C ASP A 227 -4.96 5.75 -21.71
N LYS A 228 -3.88 5.03 -21.39
CA LYS A 228 -3.96 3.61 -20.98
C LYS A 228 -4.76 3.45 -19.69
N VAL A 229 -4.47 4.25 -18.67
CA VAL A 229 -5.18 4.21 -17.38
C VAL A 229 -6.67 4.53 -17.57
N LEU A 230 -6.99 5.65 -18.24
CA LEU A 230 -8.38 6.05 -18.48
C LEU A 230 -9.16 5.00 -19.28
N THR A 231 -8.54 4.41 -20.31
CA THR A 231 -9.17 3.35 -21.09
C THR A 231 -9.43 2.10 -20.23
N THR A 232 -8.48 1.73 -19.35
CA THR A 232 -8.68 0.62 -18.44
C THR A 232 -9.80 0.90 -17.45
N MET A 233 -9.83 2.09 -16.84
CA MET A 233 -10.89 2.51 -15.92
C MET A 233 -12.27 2.54 -16.61
N GLU A 234 -12.37 3.06 -17.82
CA GLU A 234 -13.60 3.07 -18.63
C GLU A 234 -14.13 1.65 -18.88
N GLN A 235 -13.25 0.73 -19.29
CA GLN A 235 -13.59 -0.68 -19.53
C GLN A 235 -14.00 -1.41 -18.25
N GLN A 236 -13.42 -1.06 -17.11
CA GLN A 236 -13.79 -1.65 -15.82
C GLN A 236 -15.08 -1.03 -15.26
N ALA A 237 -15.41 0.20 -15.61
CA ALA A 237 -16.65 0.86 -15.21
C ALA A 237 -17.86 0.39 -16.02
N ASP A 238 -17.71 0.14 -17.32
CA ASP A 238 -18.79 -0.29 -18.22
C ASP A 238 -18.93 -1.82 -18.33
N GLY A 239 -17.96 -2.57 -17.79
CA GLY A 239 -17.95 -4.03 -17.76
C GLY A 239 -17.36 -4.69 -19.01
N SER A 240 -16.96 -3.94 -20.03
CA SER A 240 -16.34 -4.50 -21.26
C SER A 240 -14.98 -5.16 -20.97
N GLY A 241 -14.28 -4.70 -19.94
CA GLY A 241 -12.98 -5.22 -19.48
C GLY A 241 -13.07 -6.46 -18.57
N TRP A 242 -14.24 -6.80 -18.01
CA TRP A 242 -14.35 -7.82 -16.94
C TRP A 242 -14.00 -9.23 -17.38
N ARG A 243 -14.13 -9.56 -18.66
CA ARG A 243 -13.78 -10.88 -19.21
C ARG A 243 -12.39 -10.93 -19.84
N THR A 244 -11.75 -9.80 -20.02
CA THR A 244 -10.41 -9.69 -20.64
C THR A 244 -9.29 -9.85 -19.63
N TYR A 245 -9.51 -9.39 -18.38
CA TYR A 245 -8.59 -9.60 -17.28
C TYR A 245 -8.95 -10.88 -16.51
N LYS A 246 -7.93 -11.73 -16.32
CA LYS A 246 -8.02 -12.96 -15.52
C LYS A 246 -6.78 -13.05 -14.64
N PHE A 247 -7.01 -13.53 -13.41
CA PHE A 247 -5.93 -13.87 -12.51
C PHE A 247 -6.31 -15.08 -11.67
N ALA A 248 -5.50 -16.13 -11.72
CA ALA A 248 -5.58 -17.24 -10.79
C ALA A 248 -4.16 -17.68 -10.41
N ARG A 249 -3.99 -18.11 -9.18
CA ARG A 249 -2.72 -18.57 -8.63
C ARG A 249 -2.94 -19.90 -7.91
N THR A 250 -2.03 -20.86 -8.09
CA THR A 250 -2.02 -22.07 -7.27
C THR A 250 -1.47 -21.72 -5.90
N THR A 251 -2.34 -21.65 -4.91
CA THR A 251 -2.02 -21.23 -3.54
C THR A 251 -2.94 -21.90 -2.53
N HIS A 252 -2.50 -22.01 -1.28
CA HIS A 252 -3.35 -22.38 -0.15
C HIS A 252 -4.07 -21.16 0.46
N ALA A 253 -3.62 -19.96 0.18
CA ALA A 253 -4.22 -18.71 0.63
C ALA A 253 -5.33 -18.29 -0.35
N LEU A 254 -6.59 -18.56 0.01
CA LEU A 254 -7.74 -18.32 -0.87
C LEU A 254 -7.94 -16.85 -1.24
N HIS A 255 -7.44 -15.92 -0.41
CA HIS A 255 -7.45 -14.49 -0.69
C HIS A 255 -6.39 -14.08 -1.73
N ASP A 256 -5.36 -14.89 -1.97
CA ASP A 256 -4.28 -14.62 -2.92
C ASP A 256 -4.61 -15.07 -4.37
N THR A 257 -5.86 -15.43 -4.64
CA THR A 257 -6.34 -15.85 -5.96
C THR A 257 -7.80 -15.45 -6.16
N ARG A 258 -8.20 -15.21 -7.40
CA ARG A 258 -9.60 -14.88 -7.71
C ARG A 258 -10.44 -16.14 -7.89
N SER A 259 -11.66 -16.10 -7.39
CA SER A 259 -12.68 -17.10 -7.62
C SER A 259 -13.12 -17.16 -9.08
N ASN A 260 -14.02 -18.11 -9.42
CA ASN A 260 -14.67 -18.22 -10.72
C ASN A 260 -13.66 -18.25 -11.89
N TYR A 261 -12.69 -19.20 -11.81
CA TYR A 261 -11.65 -19.38 -12.83
C TYR A 261 -10.84 -18.09 -13.13
N GLY A 262 -10.58 -17.29 -12.12
CA GLY A 262 -9.83 -16.06 -12.22
C GLY A 262 -10.61 -14.83 -12.67
N LEU A 263 -11.92 -14.95 -12.86
CA LEU A 263 -12.80 -13.84 -13.26
C LEU A 263 -13.37 -13.07 -12.05
N GLY A 264 -13.39 -13.68 -10.85
CA GLY A 264 -14.00 -13.11 -9.66
C GLY A 264 -15.54 -13.15 -9.69
N HIS A 265 -16.18 -12.53 -8.73
CA HIS A 265 -17.62 -12.44 -8.65
C HIS A 265 -18.21 -11.43 -9.65
N PRO A 266 -19.37 -11.74 -10.25
CA PRO A 266 -20.01 -10.84 -11.20
C PRO A 266 -20.68 -9.67 -10.49
N GLY A 267 -20.50 -8.46 -11.02
CA GLY A 267 -21.27 -7.27 -10.66
C GLY A 267 -22.24 -6.84 -11.74
N ARG A 268 -22.74 -5.61 -11.62
CA ARG A 268 -23.46 -4.91 -12.66
C ARG A 268 -22.84 -3.54 -12.88
N PRO A 269 -22.57 -3.11 -14.14
CA PRO A 269 -22.10 -1.75 -14.41
C PRO A 269 -23.00 -0.71 -13.76
N CYS A 270 -22.40 0.21 -13.02
CA CYS A 270 -23.15 1.19 -12.21
C CYS A 270 -22.45 2.55 -12.09
N GLY A 271 -21.35 2.74 -12.82
CA GLY A 271 -20.48 3.89 -12.77
C GLY A 271 -19.29 3.74 -11.82
N LEU A 272 -19.33 2.74 -10.91
CA LEU A 272 -18.14 2.37 -10.13
C LEU A 272 -17.16 1.57 -11.01
N ILE A 273 -15.88 1.72 -10.75
CA ILE A 273 -14.81 0.98 -11.42
C ILE A 273 -14.57 -0.32 -10.67
N ALA A 274 -14.64 -1.44 -11.39
CA ALA A 274 -14.33 -2.74 -10.80
C ALA A 274 -12.82 -2.86 -10.51
N SER A 275 -12.48 -3.48 -9.39
CA SER A 275 -11.12 -3.90 -9.03
C SER A 275 -11.08 -5.41 -8.85
N ALA A 276 -9.96 -6.03 -9.13
CA ALA A 276 -9.79 -7.45 -8.94
C ALA A 276 -9.21 -7.79 -7.57
N PHE A 277 -8.36 -6.92 -7.07
CA PHE A 277 -7.69 -7.02 -5.79
C PHE A 277 -7.84 -5.73 -4.99
N ARG A 278 -7.67 -5.85 -3.68
CA ARG A 278 -7.66 -4.78 -2.68
C ARG A 278 -6.27 -4.16 -2.60
N PRO A 279 -6.14 -3.02 -1.90
CA PRO A 279 -4.83 -2.44 -1.58
C PRO A 279 -3.90 -3.36 -0.75
N SER A 280 -4.43 -4.42 -0.17
CA SER A 280 -3.69 -5.47 0.56
C SER A 280 -3.19 -6.61 -0.33
N ASP A 281 -3.31 -6.53 -1.64
CA ASP A 281 -3.05 -7.60 -2.61
C ASP A 281 -4.03 -8.79 -2.49
N ASP A 282 -5.06 -8.67 -1.67
CA ASP A 282 -6.09 -9.69 -1.51
C ASP A 282 -7.19 -9.56 -2.57
N SER A 283 -7.72 -10.70 -3.04
CA SER A 283 -8.79 -10.67 -4.04
C SER A 283 -10.08 -10.08 -3.47
N ASN A 284 -10.72 -9.22 -4.25
CA ASN A 284 -12.04 -8.70 -3.91
C ASN A 284 -13.07 -9.83 -3.82
N VAL A 285 -13.90 -9.77 -2.78
CA VAL A 285 -15.11 -10.62 -2.67
C VAL A 285 -16.20 -10.10 -3.58
N LEU A 286 -16.42 -8.79 -3.62
CA LEU A 286 -17.35 -8.13 -4.54
C LEU A 286 -16.57 -7.14 -5.44
N PRO A 287 -17.01 -6.92 -6.70
CA PRO A 287 -16.18 -6.28 -7.70
C PRO A 287 -15.84 -4.79 -7.45
N PHE A 288 -16.65 -4.09 -6.66
CA PHE A 288 -16.45 -2.64 -6.47
C PHE A 288 -15.98 -2.33 -5.04
N ASN A 289 -14.68 -2.12 -4.88
CA ASN A 289 -14.09 -1.62 -3.64
C ASN A 289 -14.44 -0.14 -3.48
N ILE A 290 -15.12 0.23 -2.39
CA ILE A 290 -15.63 1.58 -2.17
C ILE A 290 -14.51 2.58 -1.84
N PRO A 291 -13.58 2.32 -0.90
CA PRO A 291 -12.50 3.27 -0.64
C PRO A 291 -11.62 3.50 -1.88
N GLY A 292 -11.31 2.45 -2.66
CA GLY A 292 -10.57 2.59 -3.92
C GLY A 292 -11.31 3.46 -4.95
N ASN A 293 -12.64 3.32 -5.07
CA ASN A 293 -13.45 4.18 -5.94
C ASN A 293 -13.51 5.64 -5.44
N MET A 294 -13.55 5.88 -4.12
CA MET A 294 -13.52 7.24 -3.57
C MET A 294 -12.16 7.91 -3.84
N MET A 295 -11.05 7.18 -3.67
CA MET A 295 -9.72 7.64 -4.07
C MET A 295 -9.66 7.94 -5.57
N ALA A 296 -10.20 7.07 -6.42
CA ALA A 296 -10.20 7.26 -7.87
C ALA A 296 -10.97 8.53 -8.29
N ALA A 297 -12.15 8.77 -7.72
CA ALA A 297 -12.92 10.00 -7.99
C ALA A 297 -12.13 11.26 -7.59
N HIS A 298 -11.48 11.25 -6.44
CA HIS A 298 -10.64 12.34 -5.96
C HIS A 298 -9.44 12.59 -6.89
N THR A 299 -8.69 11.52 -7.21
CA THR A 299 -7.51 11.57 -8.09
C THR A 299 -7.86 12.08 -9.48
N LEU A 300 -8.94 11.58 -10.09
CA LEU A 300 -9.39 11.99 -11.43
C LEU A 300 -9.81 13.47 -11.47
N LYS A 301 -10.42 13.99 -10.43
CA LYS A 301 -10.75 15.42 -10.34
C LYS A 301 -9.50 16.29 -10.22
N ARG A 302 -8.53 15.91 -9.42
CA ARG A 302 -7.24 16.62 -9.31
C ARG A 302 -6.51 16.60 -10.66
N MET A 303 -6.41 15.44 -11.31
CA MET A 303 -5.82 15.31 -12.65
C MET A 303 -6.53 16.20 -13.68
N ALA A 304 -7.86 16.23 -13.68
CA ALA A 304 -8.61 17.09 -14.59
C ALA A 304 -8.30 18.57 -14.38
N GLY A 305 -8.13 19.00 -13.13
CA GLY A 305 -7.67 20.35 -12.80
C GLY A 305 -6.33 20.67 -13.43
N LEU A 306 -5.31 19.84 -13.19
CA LEU A 306 -3.96 20.02 -13.74
C LEU A 306 -3.92 19.96 -15.28
N LEU A 307 -4.66 19.01 -15.88
CA LEU A 307 -4.77 18.91 -17.35
C LEU A 307 -5.25 20.19 -17.98
N ARG A 308 -6.22 20.88 -17.37
CA ARG A 308 -6.75 22.17 -17.84
C ARG A 308 -5.79 23.33 -17.62
N THR A 309 -5.28 23.45 -16.40
CA THR A 309 -4.51 24.63 -15.99
C THR A 309 -3.06 24.59 -16.45
N THR A 310 -2.46 23.39 -16.51
CA THR A 310 -1.02 23.21 -16.73
C THR A 310 -0.70 22.78 -18.16
N TRP A 311 -1.45 21.80 -18.69
CA TRP A 311 -1.17 21.23 -20.03
C TRP A 311 -2.19 21.59 -21.09
N HIS A 312 -3.26 22.31 -20.75
CA HIS A 312 -4.35 22.72 -21.66
C HIS A 312 -4.98 21.55 -22.44
N ASP A 313 -5.05 20.36 -21.80
CA ASP A 313 -5.63 19.14 -22.37
C ASP A 313 -7.07 18.94 -21.94
N GLU A 314 -7.99 19.67 -22.57
CA GLU A 314 -9.43 19.55 -22.29
C GLU A 314 -10.01 18.17 -22.62
N ALA A 315 -9.45 17.47 -23.59
CA ALA A 315 -9.97 16.17 -24.02
C ALA A 315 -9.78 15.11 -22.90
N ARG A 316 -8.57 14.99 -22.34
CA ARG A 316 -8.30 14.09 -21.22
C ARG A 316 -8.93 14.57 -19.91
N ALA A 317 -8.96 15.87 -19.66
CA ALA A 317 -9.66 16.44 -18.51
C ALA A 317 -11.16 16.04 -18.52
N ALA A 318 -11.81 16.14 -19.67
CA ALA A 318 -13.22 15.72 -19.78
C ALA A 318 -13.41 14.21 -19.56
N ARG A 319 -12.46 13.33 -19.99
CA ARG A 319 -12.51 11.89 -19.68
C ARG A 319 -12.42 11.65 -18.17
N CYS A 320 -11.45 12.29 -17.50
CA CYS A 320 -11.29 12.20 -16.05
C CYS A 320 -12.58 12.59 -15.31
N LEU A 321 -13.20 13.73 -15.69
CA LEU A 321 -14.42 14.21 -15.04
C LEU A 321 -15.62 13.30 -15.29
N ARG A 322 -15.80 12.76 -16.51
CA ARG A 322 -16.88 11.80 -16.79
C ARG A 322 -16.78 10.55 -15.94
N LEU A 323 -15.55 10.00 -15.77
CA LEU A 323 -15.31 8.86 -14.87
C LEU A 323 -15.60 9.22 -13.41
N ALA A 324 -15.09 10.33 -12.92
CA ALA A 324 -15.33 10.80 -11.55
C ALA A 324 -16.82 10.98 -11.25
N GLU A 325 -17.58 11.62 -12.16
CA GLU A 325 -19.02 11.77 -12.05
C GLU A 325 -19.76 10.42 -12.07
N GLY A 326 -19.28 9.48 -12.89
CA GLY A 326 -19.80 8.09 -12.92
C GLY A 326 -19.64 7.41 -11.57
N ILE A 327 -18.42 7.48 -11.01
CA ILE A 327 -18.10 6.94 -9.68
C ILE A 327 -18.99 7.58 -8.63
N GLU A 328 -19.13 8.89 -8.61
CA GLU A 328 -19.96 9.58 -7.63
C GLU A 328 -21.45 9.21 -7.71
N ARG A 329 -21.99 9.02 -8.92
CA ARG A 329 -23.35 8.49 -9.08
C ARG A 329 -23.47 7.07 -8.52
N GLY A 330 -22.47 6.22 -8.78
CA GLY A 330 -22.40 4.86 -8.24
C GLY A 330 -22.31 4.84 -6.71
N LEU A 331 -21.44 5.68 -6.14
CA LEU A 331 -21.27 5.81 -4.68
C LEU A 331 -22.56 6.29 -3.99
N ARG A 332 -23.24 7.32 -4.53
CA ARG A 332 -24.52 7.77 -3.98
C ARG A 332 -25.58 6.68 -3.92
N LYS A 333 -25.59 5.77 -4.89
CA LYS A 333 -26.60 4.72 -4.99
C LYS A 333 -26.23 3.46 -4.22
N TRP A 334 -24.96 3.07 -4.24
CA TRP A 334 -24.50 1.75 -3.78
C TRP A 334 -23.45 1.80 -2.67
N GLY A 335 -22.74 2.93 -2.49
CA GLY A 335 -21.59 3.04 -1.58
C GLY A 335 -21.94 2.99 -0.11
N THR A 336 -23.21 3.04 0.30
CA THR A 336 -23.63 3.03 1.70
C THR A 336 -24.72 2.01 1.98
N VAL A 337 -24.73 1.51 3.22
CA VAL A 337 -25.79 0.63 3.75
C VAL A 337 -26.35 1.23 5.05
N ARG A 338 -27.53 0.76 5.45
CA ARG A 338 -28.12 1.08 6.75
C ARG A 338 -27.84 -0.06 7.73
N HIS A 339 -26.85 0.15 8.61
CA HIS A 339 -26.56 -0.80 9.68
C HIS A 339 -27.53 -0.59 10.85
N PRO A 340 -28.04 -1.68 11.51
CA PRO A 340 -29.01 -1.56 12.60
C PRO A 340 -28.53 -0.68 13.76
N GLU A 341 -27.26 -0.81 14.14
CA GLU A 341 -26.66 -0.13 15.28
C GLU A 341 -25.99 1.21 14.91
N TYR A 342 -25.21 1.23 13.81
CA TYR A 342 -24.39 2.40 13.42
C TYR A 342 -25.12 3.36 12.50
N GLY A 343 -26.32 3.00 12.01
CA GLY A 343 -27.06 3.83 11.06
C GLY A 343 -26.49 3.74 9.64
N ARG A 344 -26.45 4.85 8.89
CA ARG A 344 -25.85 4.85 7.53
C ARG A 344 -24.36 4.84 7.61
N ILE A 345 -23.72 3.80 7.06
CA ILE A 345 -22.26 3.63 6.97
C ILE A 345 -21.84 3.34 5.53
N TYR A 346 -20.57 3.56 5.19
CA TYR A 346 -20.00 3.07 3.94
C TYR A 346 -19.85 1.56 3.97
N ALA A 347 -20.14 0.90 2.83
CA ALA A 347 -19.74 -0.47 2.60
C ALA A 347 -18.25 -0.50 2.21
N TYR A 348 -17.58 -1.63 2.40
CA TYR A 348 -16.20 -1.84 1.93
C TYR A 348 -16.19 -2.28 0.46
N GLU A 349 -17.04 -3.28 0.11
CA GLU A 349 -17.23 -3.72 -1.27
C GLU A 349 -18.72 -3.88 -1.59
N VAL A 350 -19.08 -3.70 -2.86
CA VAL A 350 -20.47 -3.89 -3.36
C VAL A 350 -20.45 -4.54 -4.74
N ASP A 351 -21.63 -5.12 -5.15
CA ASP A 351 -21.81 -5.72 -6.47
C ASP A 351 -22.79 -4.97 -7.39
N ALA A 352 -23.43 -3.91 -6.89
CA ALA A 352 -24.52 -3.19 -7.52
C ALA A 352 -25.74 -4.07 -7.87
N ARG A 353 -25.91 -5.20 -7.18
CA ARG A 353 -27.05 -6.13 -7.26
C ARG A 353 -27.81 -6.22 -5.94
N GLY A 354 -27.26 -5.63 -4.88
CA GLY A 354 -27.84 -5.60 -3.54
C GLY A 354 -26.94 -6.21 -2.46
N SER A 355 -25.79 -6.80 -2.83
CA SER A 355 -24.83 -7.32 -1.87
C SER A 355 -23.85 -6.23 -1.46
N ALA A 356 -23.47 -6.23 -0.17
CA ALA A 356 -22.47 -5.37 0.40
C ALA A 356 -21.63 -6.13 1.43
N LEU A 357 -20.32 -5.94 1.39
CA LEU A 357 -19.40 -6.44 2.40
C LEU A 357 -19.11 -5.33 3.40
N LEU A 358 -19.30 -5.65 4.68
CA LEU A 358 -19.10 -4.72 5.79
C LEU A 358 -17.84 -5.14 6.58
N MET A 359 -16.77 -4.44 6.36
CA MET A 359 -15.48 -4.59 7.01
C MET A 359 -14.64 -3.33 6.78
N ASP A 360 -13.46 -3.30 7.28
CA ASP A 360 -12.35 -2.49 6.77
C ASP A 360 -11.07 -3.32 6.75
N ASP A 361 -10.11 -2.91 5.95
CA ASP A 361 -8.78 -3.47 5.80
C ASP A 361 -7.76 -2.40 6.16
N ALA A 362 -6.63 -2.80 6.73
CA ALA A 362 -5.62 -1.86 7.22
C ALA A 362 -4.88 -1.10 6.12
N ASN A 363 -4.84 -1.65 4.90
CA ASN A 363 -4.11 -1.05 3.79
C ASN A 363 -4.85 0.15 3.20
N VAL A 364 -4.09 1.17 2.79
CA VAL A 364 -4.62 2.43 2.24
C VAL A 364 -4.69 2.33 0.71
N PRO A 365 -5.86 2.63 0.09
CA PRO A 365 -7.09 3.20 0.64
C PRO A 365 -7.95 2.22 1.44
N SER A 366 -8.38 2.65 2.62
CA SER A 366 -9.33 1.99 3.50
C SER A 366 -10.50 2.94 3.83
N LEU A 367 -11.54 2.44 4.45
CA LEU A 367 -12.62 3.30 4.94
C LEU A 367 -12.12 4.26 6.03
N LEU A 368 -11.16 3.81 6.86
CA LEU A 368 -10.53 4.65 7.86
C LEU A 368 -9.73 5.81 7.24
N SER A 369 -9.05 5.56 6.14
CA SER A 369 -8.14 6.51 5.51
C SER A 369 -8.83 7.54 4.60
N LEU A 370 -10.15 7.53 4.43
CA LEU A 370 -10.87 8.38 3.49
C LEU A 370 -10.58 9.89 3.63
N PRO A 371 -10.43 10.47 4.83
CA PRO A 371 -10.01 11.87 4.96
C PRO A 371 -8.62 12.14 4.39
N TYR A 372 -7.70 11.21 4.59
CA TYR A 372 -6.30 11.31 4.17
C TYR A 372 -6.12 11.14 2.65
N ILE A 373 -6.85 10.17 2.04
CA ILE A 373 -6.57 9.75 0.64
C ILE A 373 -7.64 10.21 -0.37
N ALA A 374 -8.86 10.50 0.08
CA ALA A 374 -9.99 10.85 -0.79
C ALA A 374 -10.62 12.21 -0.46
N GLY A 375 -10.04 12.97 0.48
CA GLY A 375 -10.48 14.32 0.84
C GLY A 375 -11.89 14.38 1.46
N ILE A 376 -12.32 13.31 2.12
CA ILE A 376 -13.60 13.28 2.83
C ILE A 376 -13.48 14.08 4.11
N ASP A 377 -14.46 14.96 4.38
CA ASP A 377 -14.50 15.72 5.63
C ASP A 377 -14.55 14.73 6.83
N PRO A 378 -13.59 14.79 7.76
CA PRO A 378 -13.60 13.94 8.96
C PRO A 378 -14.83 14.19 9.87
N LYS A 379 -15.61 15.26 9.61
CA LYS A 379 -16.88 15.55 10.28
C LYS A 379 -18.11 15.00 9.53
N ASP A 380 -17.93 14.43 8.32
CA ASP A 380 -19.04 13.84 7.58
C ASP A 380 -19.75 12.78 8.41
N LYS A 381 -21.06 12.88 8.52
CA LYS A 381 -21.87 12.01 9.41
C LYS A 381 -21.78 10.54 9.02
N THR A 382 -21.65 10.22 7.73
CA THR A 382 -21.52 8.83 7.25
C THR A 382 -20.13 8.31 7.61
N TYR A 383 -19.09 9.12 7.38
CA TYR A 383 -17.73 8.77 7.76
C TYR A 383 -17.59 8.54 9.26
N VAL A 384 -18.09 9.47 10.10
CA VAL A 384 -18.03 9.32 11.58
C VAL A 384 -18.70 8.04 12.05
N ARG A 385 -19.85 7.66 11.47
CA ARG A 385 -20.53 6.39 11.79
C ARG A 385 -19.74 5.18 11.29
N THR A 386 -19.20 5.27 10.08
CA THR A 386 -18.35 4.22 9.51
C THR A 386 -17.11 4.01 10.38
N ARG A 387 -16.45 5.10 10.79
CA ARG A 387 -15.27 5.05 11.67
C ARG A 387 -15.57 4.36 13.01
N ARG A 388 -16.74 4.63 13.61
CA ARG A 388 -17.17 3.93 14.84
C ARG A 388 -17.40 2.44 14.61
N PHE A 389 -17.96 2.06 13.46
CA PHE A 389 -18.16 0.67 13.07
C PHE A 389 -16.83 -0.07 12.89
N ILE A 390 -15.92 0.47 12.06
CA ILE A 390 -14.67 -0.21 11.70
C ILE A 390 -13.66 -0.28 12.85
N LEU A 391 -13.74 0.61 13.83
CA LEU A 391 -12.93 0.62 15.06
C LEU A 391 -13.62 -0.11 16.23
N SER A 392 -14.43 -1.09 15.94
CA SER A 392 -15.14 -1.93 16.91
C SER A 392 -15.15 -3.39 16.48
N GLU A 393 -15.53 -4.29 17.35
CA GLU A 393 -15.68 -5.73 17.08
C GLU A 393 -16.74 -6.06 16.02
N ALA A 394 -17.56 -5.08 15.61
CA ALA A 394 -18.48 -5.22 14.48
C ALA A 394 -17.75 -5.30 13.12
N ASN A 395 -16.50 -4.82 13.04
CA ASN A 395 -15.59 -5.09 11.94
C ASN A 395 -14.89 -6.44 12.20
N PRO A 396 -15.08 -7.46 11.35
CA PRO A 396 -14.47 -8.79 11.57
C PRO A 396 -12.94 -8.79 11.57
N TYR A 397 -12.30 -7.71 11.10
CA TYR A 397 -10.85 -7.55 11.09
C TYR A 397 -10.35 -6.50 12.10
N PHE A 398 -11.19 -6.09 13.04
CA PHE A 398 -10.73 -5.37 14.22
C PHE A 398 -10.34 -6.37 15.29
N PHE A 399 -9.08 -6.38 15.67
CA PHE A 399 -8.54 -7.29 16.66
C PHE A 399 -8.13 -6.52 17.93
N ALA A 400 -8.44 -7.09 19.09
CA ALA A 400 -8.04 -6.56 20.39
C ALA A 400 -7.46 -7.68 21.24
N GLY A 401 -6.31 -7.43 21.86
CA GLY A 401 -5.60 -8.39 22.68
C GLY A 401 -4.65 -7.75 23.70
N ARG A 402 -3.80 -8.56 24.30
CA ARG A 402 -2.90 -8.12 25.37
C ARG A 402 -1.81 -7.15 24.91
N ALA A 403 -1.27 -7.33 23.70
CA ALA A 403 -0.23 -6.45 23.17
C ALA A 403 -0.84 -5.16 22.61
N GLY A 404 -1.94 -5.26 21.86
CA GLY A 404 -2.56 -4.09 21.26
C GLY A 404 -3.88 -4.38 20.58
N GLN A 405 -4.43 -3.36 19.94
CA GLN A 405 -5.67 -3.44 19.19
C GLN A 405 -5.61 -2.57 17.94
N GLY A 406 -6.40 -2.92 16.92
CA GLY A 406 -6.51 -2.17 15.68
C GLY A 406 -7.08 -3.01 14.54
N ILE A 407 -7.10 -2.42 13.35
CA ILE A 407 -7.58 -3.09 12.15
C ILE A 407 -6.41 -3.90 11.54
N GLY A 408 -6.71 -5.13 11.15
CA GLY A 408 -5.86 -6.00 10.35
C GLY A 408 -6.43 -6.21 8.97
N GLY A 409 -6.45 -7.46 8.53
CA GLY A 409 -6.98 -7.88 7.23
C GLY A 409 -6.79 -9.39 7.03
N PRO A 410 -7.33 -9.97 5.98
CA PRO A 410 -7.13 -11.40 5.70
C PRO A 410 -5.69 -11.71 5.25
N HIS A 411 -4.94 -10.73 4.74
CA HIS A 411 -3.64 -10.90 4.09
C HIS A 411 -2.62 -11.70 4.92
N VAL A 412 -2.42 -11.30 6.17
CA VAL A 412 -1.50 -11.99 7.09
C VAL A 412 -2.22 -12.94 8.06
N GLY A 413 -3.53 -13.09 7.92
CA GLY A 413 -4.37 -13.95 8.75
C GLY A 413 -5.01 -13.23 9.94
N MET A 414 -5.78 -14.02 10.69
CA MET A 414 -6.56 -13.53 11.83
C MET A 414 -5.64 -13.18 13.00
N ASP A 415 -6.10 -12.26 13.85
CA ASP A 415 -5.45 -11.82 15.08
C ASP A 415 -4.17 -10.97 14.89
N TYR A 416 -3.88 -10.55 13.65
CA TYR A 416 -2.78 -9.65 13.33
C TYR A 416 -3.28 -8.22 13.11
N VAL A 417 -2.72 -7.29 13.86
CA VAL A 417 -2.99 -5.84 13.76
C VAL A 417 -1.89 -5.19 12.93
N TRP A 418 -2.28 -4.31 12.02
CA TRP A 418 -1.32 -3.55 11.21
C TRP A 418 -1.04 -2.19 11.86
N PRO A 419 0.21 -1.83 12.15
CA PRO A 419 0.59 -0.51 12.65
C PRO A 419 0.04 0.63 11.78
N MET A 420 -0.02 0.43 10.45
CA MET A 420 -0.59 1.41 9.50
C MET A 420 -2.03 1.81 9.86
N SER A 421 -2.86 0.89 10.33
CA SER A 421 -4.23 1.22 10.75
C SER A 421 -4.25 2.10 11.99
N THR A 422 -3.33 1.87 12.94
CA THR A 422 -3.17 2.71 14.13
C THR A 422 -2.65 4.11 13.77
N ILE A 423 -1.70 4.19 12.82
CA ILE A 423 -1.20 5.46 12.30
C ILE A 423 -2.33 6.23 11.60
N MET A 424 -3.13 5.56 10.74
CA MET A 424 -4.30 6.17 10.09
C MET A 424 -5.36 6.59 11.10
N GLN A 425 -5.57 5.83 12.18
CA GLN A 425 -6.48 6.21 13.25
C GLN A 425 -6.06 7.53 13.89
N ALA A 426 -4.75 7.74 14.11
CA ALA A 426 -4.22 9.00 14.64
C ALA A 426 -4.31 10.15 13.61
N LEU A 427 -3.88 9.92 12.36
CA LEU A 427 -3.91 10.93 11.28
C LEU A 427 -5.32 11.42 10.94
N THR A 428 -6.33 10.58 11.10
CA THR A 428 -7.73 10.93 10.85
C THR A 428 -8.51 11.21 12.15
N GLY A 429 -7.84 11.10 13.29
CA GLY A 429 -8.36 11.39 14.63
C GLY A 429 -8.51 12.88 14.85
N ARG A 430 -9.45 13.24 15.75
CA ARG A 430 -9.75 14.64 16.11
C ARG A 430 -9.69 14.87 17.62
N ASP A 431 -9.48 13.80 18.37
CA ASP A 431 -9.40 13.81 19.83
C ASP A 431 -7.95 13.54 20.24
N ASP A 432 -7.36 14.45 20.95
CA ASP A 432 -5.99 14.37 21.44
C ASP A 432 -5.75 13.12 22.31
N ARG A 433 -6.76 12.72 23.07
CA ARG A 433 -6.70 11.49 23.85
C ARG A 433 -6.59 10.26 22.98
N GLU A 434 -7.39 10.16 21.90
CA GLU A 434 -7.31 9.06 20.94
C GLU A 434 -5.95 9.03 20.25
N ILE A 435 -5.42 10.19 19.86
CA ILE A 435 -4.09 10.32 19.25
C ILE A 435 -3.00 9.83 20.19
N ALA A 436 -3.04 10.26 21.45
CA ALA A 436 -2.08 9.82 22.48
C ALA A 436 -2.14 8.30 22.72
N GLU A 437 -3.35 7.71 22.76
CA GLU A 437 -3.55 6.27 22.88
C GLU A 437 -2.97 5.52 21.66
N CYS A 438 -3.10 6.05 20.43
CA CYS A 438 -2.50 5.49 19.22
C CYS A 438 -0.96 5.54 19.28
N LEU A 439 -0.37 6.69 19.63
CA LEU A 439 1.08 6.83 19.75
C LEU A 439 1.65 5.89 20.82
N THR A 440 1.01 5.81 21.99
CA THR A 440 1.40 4.89 23.06
C THR A 440 1.36 3.44 22.59
N ARG A 441 0.34 3.07 21.81
CA ARG A 441 0.21 1.72 21.25
C ARG A 441 1.32 1.44 20.25
N LEU A 442 1.62 2.35 19.31
CA LEU A 442 2.69 2.20 18.36
C LEU A 442 4.06 2.01 19.02
N MET A 443 4.35 2.76 20.09
CA MET A 443 5.57 2.56 20.88
C MET A 443 5.62 1.20 21.56
N ARG A 444 4.49 0.66 22.03
CA ARG A 444 4.43 -0.61 22.77
C ARG A 444 4.46 -1.85 21.90
N THR A 445 4.09 -1.73 20.62
CA THR A 445 3.91 -2.87 19.71
C THR A 445 4.94 -2.91 18.58
N ASP A 446 6.10 -2.32 18.79
CA ASP A 446 7.24 -2.32 17.88
C ASP A 446 8.20 -3.51 18.10
N ALA A 447 7.83 -4.48 18.94
CA ALA A 447 8.67 -5.63 19.31
C ALA A 447 10.04 -5.25 19.92
N GLY A 448 10.24 -4.02 20.36
CA GLY A 448 11.52 -3.48 20.84
C GLY A 448 12.50 -3.14 19.73
N THR A 449 12.10 -3.14 18.47
CA THR A 449 12.96 -2.86 17.32
C THR A 449 13.11 -1.37 17.03
N MET A 450 12.23 -0.52 17.55
CA MET A 450 12.11 0.91 17.23
C MET A 450 11.81 1.18 15.74
N PHE A 451 11.13 0.22 15.08
CA PHE A 451 10.60 0.31 13.73
C PHE A 451 9.17 -0.16 13.65
N MET A 452 8.45 0.29 12.64
CA MET A 452 7.14 -0.25 12.30
C MET A 452 7.30 -1.50 11.43
N HIS A 453 6.50 -2.52 11.73
CA HIS A 453 6.38 -3.75 10.96
C HIS A 453 5.11 -3.73 10.11
N GLU A 454 4.93 -4.73 9.24
CA GLU A 454 3.70 -4.88 8.47
C GLU A 454 2.52 -5.18 9.39
N ALA A 455 2.63 -6.23 10.21
CA ALA A 455 1.61 -6.60 11.19
C ALA A 455 2.24 -7.28 12.42
N TYR A 456 1.55 -7.20 13.56
CA TYR A 456 1.91 -7.89 14.80
C TYR A 456 0.70 -8.64 15.37
N HIS A 457 0.95 -9.74 16.07
CA HIS A 457 -0.11 -10.51 16.70
C HIS A 457 -0.66 -9.77 17.94
N LYS A 458 -1.99 -9.63 18.04
CA LYS A 458 -2.68 -8.84 19.07
C LYS A 458 -2.31 -9.17 20.52
N ASP A 459 -1.85 -10.40 20.80
CA ASP A 459 -1.48 -10.86 22.14
C ASP A 459 0.02 -10.94 22.42
N ASP A 460 0.86 -10.86 21.37
CA ASP A 460 2.33 -10.95 21.48
C ASP A 460 2.97 -10.22 20.29
N ASP A 461 3.38 -8.98 20.49
CA ASP A 461 3.96 -8.12 19.44
C ASP A 461 5.28 -8.65 18.86
N ARG A 462 5.99 -9.55 19.57
CA ARG A 462 7.19 -10.22 19.07
C ARG A 462 6.88 -11.19 17.92
N LYS A 463 5.62 -11.57 17.76
CA LYS A 463 5.12 -12.30 16.58
C LYS A 463 4.64 -11.29 15.55
N PHE A 464 5.56 -10.84 14.71
CA PHE A 464 5.28 -9.87 13.68
C PHE A 464 5.71 -10.37 12.30
N THR A 465 5.13 -9.77 11.25
CA THR A 465 5.48 -10.01 9.86
C THR A 465 6.39 -8.89 9.37
N ARG A 466 7.30 -9.21 8.46
CA ARG A 466 8.25 -8.33 7.79
C ARG A 466 9.05 -7.43 8.74
N HIS A 467 10.32 -7.77 8.93
CA HIS A 467 11.26 -6.95 9.70
C HIS A 467 11.49 -5.57 9.09
N TRP A 468 11.29 -5.46 7.80
CA TRP A 468 11.55 -4.25 7.02
C TRP A 468 10.39 -3.98 6.07
N PHE A 469 9.47 -3.12 6.49
CA PHE A 469 8.34 -2.63 5.73
C PHE A 469 8.39 -1.09 5.70
N ALA A 470 8.92 -0.53 4.61
CA ALA A 470 9.31 0.88 4.55
C ALA A 470 8.10 1.83 4.61
N TRP A 471 6.96 1.44 4.01
CA TRP A 471 5.78 2.29 4.01
C TRP A 471 5.27 2.61 5.42
N ALA A 472 5.11 1.62 6.29
CA ALA A 472 4.66 1.85 7.66
C ALA A 472 5.61 2.74 8.45
N ASN A 473 6.92 2.59 8.23
CA ASN A 473 7.93 3.43 8.87
C ASN A 473 7.82 4.90 8.44
N THR A 474 7.78 5.16 7.13
CA THR A 474 7.68 6.53 6.63
C THR A 474 6.35 7.18 7.02
N LEU A 475 5.25 6.42 7.00
CA LEU A 475 3.93 6.90 7.42
C LEU A 475 3.89 7.27 8.91
N PHE A 476 4.59 6.52 9.77
CA PHE A 476 4.76 6.89 11.18
C PHE A 476 5.51 8.22 11.31
N GLY A 477 6.57 8.41 10.53
CA GLY A 477 7.31 9.68 10.51
C GLY A 477 6.43 10.84 10.02
N GLU A 478 5.59 10.62 9.01
CA GLU A 478 4.61 11.62 8.53
C GLU A 478 3.63 12.01 9.64
N LEU A 479 3.12 11.04 10.42
CA LEU A 479 2.26 11.32 11.56
C LEU A 479 2.94 12.23 12.58
N ILE A 480 4.18 11.93 12.95
CA ILE A 480 4.92 12.74 13.94
C ILE A 480 5.12 14.18 13.42
N LEU A 481 5.55 14.35 12.18
CA LEU A 481 5.71 15.69 11.60
C LEU A 481 4.38 16.44 11.52
N HIS A 482 3.30 15.76 11.15
CA HIS A 482 1.97 16.36 11.12
C HIS A 482 1.55 16.88 12.50
N LEU A 483 1.75 16.10 13.55
CA LEU A 483 1.43 16.53 14.91
C LEU A 483 2.29 17.71 15.38
N LEU A 484 3.58 17.72 15.03
CA LEU A 484 4.47 18.84 15.33
C LEU A 484 4.06 20.10 14.54
N ASP A 485 3.64 19.98 13.28
CA ASP A 485 3.11 21.10 12.48
C ASP A 485 1.81 21.68 13.06
N GLU A 486 0.99 20.84 13.69
CA GLU A 486 -0.20 21.26 14.43
C GLU A 486 0.08 21.85 15.82
N GLY A 487 1.36 21.90 16.25
CA GLY A 487 1.77 22.41 17.56
C GLY A 487 1.41 21.48 18.72
N LYS A 488 1.28 20.18 18.47
CA LYS A 488 0.95 19.16 19.49
C LYS A 488 2.18 18.63 20.24
N ASP A 489 3.18 19.49 20.45
CA ASP A 489 4.41 19.13 21.17
C ASP A 489 4.12 18.63 22.58
N ASP A 490 3.22 19.30 23.32
CA ASP A 490 2.85 18.91 24.68
C ASP A 490 2.20 17.52 24.73
N LEU A 491 1.35 17.19 23.72
CA LEU A 491 0.74 15.86 23.60
C LEU A 491 1.82 14.79 23.41
N ILE A 492 2.73 15.02 22.45
CA ILE A 492 3.81 14.09 22.12
C ILE A 492 4.73 13.87 23.33
N ASN A 493 5.04 14.94 24.08
CA ASN A 493 6.00 14.93 25.17
C ASN A 493 5.41 14.48 26.51
N SER A 494 4.08 14.41 26.63
CA SER A 494 3.39 13.92 27.82
C SER A 494 3.04 12.43 27.78
N LEU A 495 3.43 11.71 26.73
CA LEU A 495 3.16 10.28 26.61
C LEU A 495 3.83 9.48 27.73
N PRO A 496 3.23 8.37 28.19
CA PRO A 496 3.85 7.53 29.20
C PRO A 496 5.12 6.86 28.66
N GLU A 497 6.10 6.69 29.53
CA GLU A 497 7.29 5.88 29.21
C GLU A 497 6.88 4.45 28.79
N LYS A 498 7.69 3.85 27.90
CA LYS A 498 7.46 2.48 27.42
C LYS A 498 7.68 1.45 28.49
#